data_063b32093cf53b1da3fdbe0a09511378
#
_entry.id   063b32093cf53b1da3fdbe0a09511378
#
_cell.length_a   1.000
_cell.length_b   1.000
_cell.length_c   1.000
_cell.angle_alpha   90.00
_cell.angle_beta   90.00
_cell.angle_gamma   90.00
#
_symmetry.space_group_name_H-M   'P 1'
#
loop_
_entity.id
_entity.type
_entity.pdbx_description
1 polymer ?
#
loop_
_entity_poly.entity_id
_entity_poly.type
_entity_poly.pdbx_seq_one_letter_code
_entity_poly.pdbx_strand_id
1 'polypeptide(L)'
;MSSERVSSPARDRAAEMSGHPSAVEGPLEGYHHETYVIPLPEAVAGGDAGRGKCRSPRENLLWFDRRCFRSEERLLLALRGHMDGAAVPRVYTVADETFLQEFIEGRTLGDLYPSGEPVPDAIVDQLFVLFEKLADIAPGDLSVERRCTPDDRSDDHDCAGFLERLVLFAEERVYRYNRPRLGTLFDELGLGDGCFGALRERVAGLRPRRFCLLHADLHRENFVVDAGGRLWTIDWELAMFGDPLYDLATHLHLMRYPRWQHRLVAKRWAQVMEERWAGSIWEGGTEGWEEDLEKLLDFKRAQSVFTDVVRATEFLTRGPGHDDGILTREARRVHSVLTAAERPLRLPCVPSPERIAAALERTVRGRSAVLERPAVPGCGGAA
;
A
#
# COMPACT_ATOMS: atom_id res chain seq x y z
N MET A 1 4.61 -36.90 -12.13
CA MET A 1 3.62 -36.33 -13.06
C MET A 1 3.79 -34.83 -13.00
N SER A 2 4.43 -34.25 -14.03
CA SER A 2 4.67 -32.80 -14.11
C SER A 2 3.31 -32.12 -14.32
N SER A 3 2.87 -31.33 -13.33
CA SER A 3 1.78 -30.39 -13.51
C SER A 3 2.16 -29.41 -14.62
N GLU A 4 1.54 -29.50 -15.76
CA GLU A 4 1.59 -28.44 -16.79
C GLU A 4 1.12 -27.14 -16.13
N ARG A 5 2.08 -26.27 -15.83
CA ARG A 5 1.75 -24.90 -15.41
C ARG A 5 1.15 -24.22 -16.61
N VAL A 6 -0.12 -23.89 -16.53
CA VAL A 6 -0.82 -23.06 -17.52
C VAL A 6 0.01 -21.78 -17.65
N SER A 7 0.54 -21.55 -18.86
CA SER A 7 1.32 -20.35 -19.15
C SER A 7 0.38 -19.14 -19.05
N SER A 8 0.80 -18.08 -18.35
CA SER A 8 0.05 -16.82 -18.33
C SER A 8 0.63 -15.87 -19.40
N PRO A 9 -0.18 -14.93 -19.94
CA PRO A 9 0.33 -13.91 -20.87
C PRO A 9 1.51 -13.09 -20.29
N ALA A 10 1.54 -12.92 -18.96
CA ALA A 10 2.63 -12.25 -18.28
C ALA A 10 3.93 -13.07 -18.30
N ARG A 11 3.82 -14.39 -18.11
CA ARG A 11 4.97 -15.31 -18.21
C ARG A 11 5.51 -15.40 -19.63
N ASP A 12 4.62 -15.46 -20.62
CA ASP A 12 5.01 -15.53 -22.03
C ASP A 12 5.76 -14.26 -22.45
N ARG A 13 5.30 -13.09 -22.05
CA ARG A 13 6.01 -11.82 -22.24
C ARG A 13 7.38 -11.81 -21.58
N ALA A 14 7.48 -12.28 -20.34
CA ALA A 14 8.76 -12.38 -19.64
C ALA A 14 9.73 -13.33 -20.35
N ALA A 15 9.23 -14.43 -20.91
CA ALA A 15 10.02 -15.39 -21.70
C ALA A 15 10.52 -14.78 -23.02
N GLU A 16 9.69 -14.03 -23.73
CA GLU A 16 10.09 -13.29 -24.93
C GLU A 16 11.18 -12.26 -24.63
N MET A 17 11.02 -11.50 -23.54
CA MET A 17 11.98 -10.47 -23.13
C MET A 17 13.32 -11.06 -22.70
N SER A 18 13.34 -12.23 -22.06
CA SER A 18 14.57 -12.88 -21.61
C SER A 18 15.30 -13.62 -22.75
N GLY A 19 14.60 -13.96 -23.83
CA GLY A 19 15.11 -14.88 -24.86
C GLY A 19 15.31 -16.33 -24.39
N HIS A 20 15.11 -16.63 -23.11
CA HIS A 20 15.35 -17.93 -22.47
C HIS A 20 14.20 -18.28 -21.52
N PRO A 21 13.15 -19.00 -21.96
CA PRO A 21 12.00 -19.33 -21.14
C PRO A 21 12.34 -20.07 -19.81
N SER A 22 13.45 -20.81 -19.80
CA SER A 22 13.93 -21.51 -18.59
C SER A 22 14.56 -20.59 -17.54
N ALA A 23 14.91 -19.36 -17.92
CA ALA A 23 15.49 -18.36 -17.01
C ALA A 23 14.44 -17.44 -16.36
N VAL A 24 13.15 -17.68 -16.64
CA VAL A 24 12.03 -16.93 -16.03
C VAL A 24 11.69 -17.52 -14.68
N GLU A 25 11.90 -16.75 -13.63
CA GLU A 25 11.55 -17.08 -12.25
C GLU A 25 10.22 -16.42 -11.84
N GLY A 26 9.41 -17.11 -11.06
CA GLY A 26 8.14 -16.57 -10.56
C GLY A 26 6.92 -17.45 -10.87
N PRO A 27 5.70 -16.92 -10.72
CA PRO A 27 5.43 -15.54 -10.31
C PRO A 27 5.84 -15.27 -8.86
N LEU A 28 6.37 -14.07 -8.62
CA LEU A 28 6.60 -13.60 -7.25
C LEU A 28 5.27 -13.35 -6.56
N GLU A 29 5.24 -13.48 -5.24
CA GLU A 29 4.08 -13.11 -4.45
C GLU A 29 3.79 -11.61 -4.58
N GLY A 30 2.54 -11.26 -4.86
CA GLY A 30 2.09 -9.88 -5.03
C GLY A 30 0.60 -9.82 -5.26
N TYR A 31 -0.05 -8.77 -4.70
CA TYR A 31 -1.49 -8.63 -4.80
C TYR A 31 -1.91 -8.02 -6.13
N HIS A 32 -1.27 -6.92 -6.56
CA HIS A 32 -1.73 -6.13 -7.70
C HIS A 32 -1.13 -6.58 -9.03
N HIS A 33 0.04 -7.21 -9.03
CA HIS A 33 0.76 -7.60 -10.23
C HIS A 33 1.13 -9.08 -10.23
N GLU A 34 1.16 -9.64 -11.42
CA GLU A 34 1.86 -10.89 -11.69
C GLU A 34 3.28 -10.53 -12.13
N THR A 35 4.26 -10.89 -11.30
CA THR A 35 5.65 -10.43 -11.45
C THR A 35 6.59 -11.60 -11.71
N TYR A 36 7.38 -11.48 -12.75
CA TYR A 36 8.43 -12.42 -13.09
C TYR A 36 9.80 -11.76 -13.06
N VAL A 37 10.81 -12.52 -12.69
CA VAL A 37 12.21 -12.09 -12.69
C VAL A 37 12.93 -12.77 -13.84
N ILE A 38 13.68 -11.98 -14.60
CA ILE A 38 14.45 -12.42 -15.76
C ILE A 38 15.87 -11.86 -15.71
N PRO A 39 16.87 -12.50 -16.33
CA PRO A 39 18.15 -11.86 -16.59
C PRO A 39 17.95 -10.59 -17.42
N LEU A 40 18.72 -9.55 -17.13
CA LEU A 40 18.68 -8.33 -17.95
C LEU A 40 19.19 -8.66 -19.36
N PRO A 41 18.46 -8.26 -20.43
CA PRO A 41 18.95 -8.39 -21.80
C PRO A 41 20.28 -7.68 -21.98
N GLU A 42 21.23 -8.27 -22.74
CA GLU A 42 22.57 -7.71 -22.98
C GLU A 42 22.52 -6.26 -23.48
N ALA A 43 21.53 -5.93 -24.32
CA ALA A 43 21.33 -4.61 -24.88
C ALA A 43 21.11 -3.51 -23.83
N VAL A 44 20.63 -3.87 -22.64
CA VAL A 44 20.31 -2.92 -21.54
C VAL A 44 21.20 -3.12 -20.32
N ALA A 45 21.84 -4.27 -20.18
CA ALA A 45 22.67 -4.63 -19.03
C ALA A 45 23.99 -3.85 -18.96
N GLY A 46 24.50 -3.34 -20.10
CA GLY A 46 25.76 -2.58 -20.14
C GLY A 46 26.99 -3.34 -19.60
N GLY A 47 26.91 -4.69 -19.53
CA GLY A 47 27.93 -5.57 -18.94
C GLY A 47 27.67 -6.00 -17.49
N ASP A 48 26.65 -5.48 -16.84
CA ASP A 48 26.24 -5.93 -15.50
C ASP A 48 25.37 -7.20 -15.62
N ALA A 49 25.74 -8.27 -14.91
CA ALA A 49 24.96 -9.51 -14.80
C ALA A 49 23.78 -9.34 -13.83
N GLY A 50 22.90 -8.34 -14.11
CA GLY A 50 21.75 -8.04 -13.27
C GLY A 50 20.49 -8.81 -13.65
N ARG A 51 19.47 -8.72 -12.79
CA ARG A 51 18.12 -9.27 -13.05
C ARG A 51 17.10 -8.15 -13.06
N GLY A 52 16.05 -8.32 -13.86
CA GLY A 52 14.96 -7.36 -13.98
C GLY A 52 13.60 -7.99 -13.64
N LYS A 53 12.69 -7.17 -13.14
CA LYS A 53 11.28 -7.54 -12.93
C LYS A 53 10.45 -7.14 -14.13
N CYS A 54 9.73 -8.13 -14.70
CA CYS A 54 8.65 -7.92 -15.66
C CYS A 54 7.32 -8.02 -14.90
N ARG A 55 6.53 -6.95 -14.91
CA ARG A 55 5.27 -6.85 -14.15
C ARG A 55 4.08 -6.74 -15.12
N SER A 56 3.02 -7.45 -14.82
CA SER A 56 1.74 -7.33 -15.52
C SER A 56 0.62 -7.13 -14.51
N PRO A 57 -0.23 -6.11 -14.68
CA PRO A 57 -1.34 -5.88 -13.76
C PRO A 57 -2.28 -7.08 -13.76
N ARG A 58 -2.74 -7.48 -12.58
CA ARG A 58 -3.84 -8.44 -12.46
C ARG A 58 -5.16 -7.73 -12.74
N GLU A 59 -6.05 -8.38 -13.44
CA GLU A 59 -7.38 -7.85 -13.75
C GLU A 59 -8.33 -7.96 -12.55
N ASN A 60 -9.33 -7.08 -12.50
CA ASN A 60 -10.45 -7.12 -11.55
C ASN A 60 -10.06 -7.09 -10.06
N LEU A 61 -8.97 -6.41 -9.72
CA LEU A 61 -8.58 -6.20 -8.33
C LEU A 61 -9.16 -4.90 -7.77
N LEU A 62 -9.55 -4.96 -6.50
CA LEU A 62 -9.92 -3.77 -5.77
C LEU A 62 -8.66 -3.04 -5.29
N TRP A 63 -8.60 -1.74 -5.55
CA TRP A 63 -7.58 -0.87 -5.02
C TRP A 63 -8.07 -0.27 -3.71
N PHE A 64 -7.30 -0.48 -2.65
CA PHE A 64 -7.61 0.02 -1.32
C PHE A 64 -7.02 1.40 -1.05
N ASP A 65 -6.06 1.81 -1.86
CA ASP A 65 -5.37 3.08 -1.80
C ASP A 65 -5.39 3.80 -3.15
N ARG A 66 -5.21 5.11 -3.11
CA ARG A 66 -5.29 5.97 -4.27
C ARG A 66 -3.98 5.93 -5.06
N ARG A 67 -4.06 5.65 -6.34
CA ARG A 67 -2.91 5.72 -7.27
C ARG A 67 -2.87 7.08 -7.94
N CYS A 68 -1.77 7.79 -7.78
CA CYS A 68 -1.62 9.14 -8.33
C CYS A 68 -0.82 9.20 -9.62
N PHE A 69 0.11 8.29 -9.85
CA PHE A 69 0.87 8.21 -11.08
C PHE A 69 0.38 7.07 -11.98
N ARG A 70 0.55 7.23 -13.30
CA ARG A 70 0.14 6.24 -14.29
C ARG A 70 1.03 5.02 -14.31
N SER A 71 2.34 5.23 -14.18
CA SER A 71 3.37 4.20 -14.21
C SER A 71 4.39 4.45 -13.11
N GLU A 72 4.65 3.40 -12.33
CA GLU A 72 5.73 3.37 -11.35
C GLU A 72 7.09 3.51 -12.03
N GLU A 73 7.27 2.85 -13.18
CA GLU A 73 8.54 2.87 -13.91
C GLU A 73 8.86 4.28 -14.42
N ARG A 74 7.87 5.02 -14.91
CA ARG A 74 8.04 6.41 -15.33
C ARG A 74 8.34 7.33 -14.16
N LEU A 75 7.74 7.08 -12.99
CA LEU A 75 8.06 7.79 -11.76
C LEU A 75 9.52 7.51 -11.37
N LEU A 76 9.94 6.25 -11.29
CA LEU A 76 11.31 5.88 -10.94
C LEU A 76 12.35 6.46 -11.93
N LEU A 77 12.01 6.54 -13.22
CA LEU A 77 12.85 7.22 -14.21
C LEU A 77 13.00 8.73 -13.91
N ALA A 78 11.91 9.39 -13.52
CA ALA A 78 11.92 10.81 -13.17
C ALA A 78 12.66 11.08 -11.85
N LEU A 79 12.70 10.10 -10.94
CA LEU A 79 13.42 10.20 -9.67
C LEU A 79 14.95 10.09 -9.81
N ARG A 80 15.46 9.72 -10.99
CA ARG A 80 16.91 9.70 -11.23
C ARG A 80 17.50 11.09 -11.00
N GLY A 81 18.53 11.16 -10.17
CA GLY A 81 19.19 12.43 -9.79
C GLY A 81 18.53 13.15 -8.60
N HIS A 82 17.35 12.74 -8.14
CA HIS A 82 16.75 13.29 -6.93
C HIS A 82 17.00 12.43 -5.69
N MET A 83 17.35 11.15 -5.87
CA MET A 83 17.43 10.17 -4.78
C MET A 83 18.87 9.83 -4.38
N ASP A 84 19.82 10.77 -4.55
CA ASP A 84 21.23 10.55 -4.18
C ASP A 84 21.35 10.24 -2.69
N GLY A 85 21.93 9.06 -2.37
CA GLY A 85 22.05 8.54 -1.00
C GLY A 85 20.93 7.60 -0.57
N ALA A 86 19.69 7.73 -1.11
CA ALA A 86 18.63 6.75 -0.94
C ALA A 86 18.64 5.72 -2.09
N ALA A 87 18.44 4.43 -1.77
CA ALA A 87 18.48 3.39 -2.78
C ALA A 87 17.08 3.09 -3.31
N VAL A 88 16.88 3.29 -4.61
CA VAL A 88 15.66 2.95 -5.34
C VAL A 88 16.02 2.13 -6.57
N PRO A 89 15.14 1.20 -7.01
CA PRO A 89 15.42 0.36 -8.18
C PRO A 89 15.63 1.19 -9.43
N ARG A 90 16.56 0.76 -10.25
CA ARG A 90 16.74 1.31 -11.61
C ARG A 90 15.61 0.82 -12.50
N VAL A 91 15.32 1.60 -13.53
CA VAL A 91 14.41 1.20 -14.60
C VAL A 91 15.17 1.20 -15.91
N TYR A 92 15.03 0.14 -16.67
CA TYR A 92 15.62 -0.07 -17.99
C TYR A 92 14.51 0.01 -19.04
N THR A 93 14.72 0.82 -20.07
CA THR A 93 13.85 0.86 -21.25
C THR A 93 14.33 -0.21 -22.22
N VAL A 94 13.51 -1.20 -22.51
CA VAL A 94 13.83 -2.32 -23.42
C VAL A 94 13.35 -2.00 -24.84
N ALA A 95 12.14 -1.44 -24.96
CA ALA A 95 11.54 -0.98 -26.20
C ALA A 95 10.56 0.16 -25.87
N ASP A 96 9.92 0.76 -26.90
CA ASP A 96 8.89 1.76 -26.69
C ASP A 96 7.84 1.30 -25.69
N GLU A 97 7.64 2.07 -24.62
CA GLU A 97 6.68 1.79 -23.53
C GLU A 97 6.90 0.46 -22.76
N THR A 98 8.03 -0.24 -23.00
CA THR A 98 8.36 -1.49 -22.31
C THR A 98 9.53 -1.28 -21.35
N PHE A 99 9.26 -1.51 -20.08
CA PHE A 99 10.21 -1.29 -19.00
C PHE A 99 10.51 -2.58 -18.23
N LEU A 100 11.76 -2.70 -17.79
CA LEU A 100 12.17 -3.64 -16.75
C LEU A 100 12.62 -2.84 -15.53
N GLN A 101 12.10 -3.18 -14.38
CA GLN A 101 12.58 -2.64 -13.11
C GLN A 101 13.69 -3.54 -12.57
N GLU A 102 14.78 -2.97 -12.07
CA GLU A 102 15.84 -3.72 -11.40
C GLU A 102 15.28 -4.64 -10.33
N PHE A 103 15.69 -5.91 -10.35
CA PHE A 103 15.39 -6.82 -9.25
C PHE A 103 16.48 -6.66 -8.18
N ILE A 104 16.07 -6.29 -6.98
CA ILE A 104 17.00 -6.09 -5.88
C ILE A 104 17.23 -7.42 -5.15
N GLU A 105 18.47 -7.87 -5.21
CA GLU A 105 18.91 -9.07 -4.48
C GLU A 105 19.05 -8.73 -2.99
N GLY A 106 18.39 -9.50 -2.14
CA GLY A 106 18.44 -9.30 -0.70
C GLY A 106 17.29 -9.97 0.03
N ARG A 107 17.08 -9.55 1.25
CA ARG A 107 15.96 -9.99 2.09
C ARG A 107 15.11 -8.81 2.46
N THR A 108 13.78 -9.03 2.54
CA THR A 108 12.90 -7.97 3.03
C THR A 108 13.24 -7.62 4.49
N LEU A 109 12.96 -6.40 4.86
CA LEU A 109 13.15 -5.97 6.25
C LEU A 109 12.22 -6.76 7.19
N GLY A 110 11.08 -7.25 6.67
CA GLY A 110 10.16 -8.12 7.39
C GLY A 110 10.73 -9.50 7.68
N ASP A 111 11.49 -10.07 6.74
CA ASP A 111 12.21 -11.35 6.92
C ASP A 111 13.34 -11.24 7.94
N LEU A 112 13.99 -10.07 8.00
CA LEU A 112 15.12 -9.82 8.91
C LEU A 112 14.66 -9.45 10.32
N TYR A 113 13.64 -8.61 10.41
CA TYR A 113 13.12 -8.04 11.65
C TYR A 113 11.58 -8.10 11.62
N PRO A 114 10.95 -9.15 12.16
CA PRO A 114 9.50 -9.31 12.17
C PRO A 114 8.76 -8.15 12.87
N SER A 115 7.46 -8.04 12.58
CA SER A 115 6.58 -7.04 13.20
C SER A 115 6.66 -7.08 14.73
N GLY A 116 6.87 -5.94 15.38
CA GLY A 116 7.07 -5.82 16.81
C GLY A 116 8.53 -5.88 17.26
N GLU A 117 9.44 -6.35 16.42
CA GLU A 117 10.88 -6.34 16.68
C GLU A 117 11.49 -4.97 16.32
N PRO A 118 12.52 -4.53 17.07
CA PRO A 118 13.22 -3.30 16.75
C PRO A 118 14.05 -3.45 15.46
N VAL A 119 14.17 -2.35 14.73
CA VAL A 119 15.02 -2.22 13.54
C VAL A 119 16.33 -1.58 13.97
N PRO A 120 17.51 -2.07 13.52
CA PRO A 120 18.81 -1.48 13.88
C PRO A 120 18.94 -0.02 13.45
N ASP A 121 19.65 0.78 14.25
CA ASP A 121 19.85 2.21 14.01
C ASP A 121 20.46 2.49 12.63
N ALA A 122 21.42 1.67 12.17
CA ALA A 122 22.03 1.83 10.85
C ALA A 122 21.03 1.70 9.69
N ILE A 123 19.96 0.94 9.86
CA ILE A 123 18.85 0.85 8.88
C ILE A 123 17.92 2.06 9.03
N VAL A 124 17.62 2.45 10.28
CA VAL A 124 16.83 3.64 10.56
C VAL A 124 17.51 4.90 10.02
N ASP A 125 18.83 5.00 10.08
CA ASP A 125 19.60 6.12 9.50
C ASP A 125 19.38 6.22 7.98
N GLN A 126 19.42 5.09 7.26
CA GLN A 126 19.15 5.06 5.82
C GLN A 126 17.69 5.43 5.48
N LEU A 127 16.74 5.04 6.34
CA LEU A 127 15.35 5.46 6.20
C LEU A 127 15.20 6.99 6.32
N PHE A 128 15.95 7.64 7.21
CA PHE A 128 15.90 9.09 7.33
C PHE A 128 16.50 9.81 6.11
N VAL A 129 17.52 9.25 5.47
CA VAL A 129 18.00 9.75 4.17
C VAL A 129 16.85 9.70 3.13
N LEU A 130 16.05 8.64 3.13
CA LEU A 130 14.88 8.55 2.25
C LEU A 130 13.87 9.67 2.54
N PHE A 131 13.47 9.88 3.81
CA PHE A 131 12.53 10.95 4.16
C PHE A 131 13.04 12.34 3.77
N GLU A 132 14.33 12.61 3.95
CA GLU A 132 14.95 13.86 3.52
C GLU A 132 14.82 14.06 2.00
N LYS A 133 15.14 13.02 1.22
CA LYS A 133 15.05 13.07 -0.25
C LYS A 133 13.63 13.25 -0.74
N LEU A 134 12.66 12.58 -0.11
CA LEU A 134 11.25 12.75 -0.44
C LEU A 134 10.79 14.18 -0.13
N ALA A 135 11.18 14.75 1.01
CA ALA A 135 10.84 16.10 1.42
C ALA A 135 11.40 17.19 0.49
N ASP A 136 12.47 16.90 -0.26
CA ASP A 136 13.05 17.84 -1.22
C ASP A 136 12.25 17.98 -2.52
N ILE A 137 11.48 16.95 -2.90
CA ILE A 137 10.80 16.88 -4.19
C ILE A 137 9.41 17.49 -4.09
N ALA A 138 9.25 18.72 -4.59
CA ALA A 138 7.96 19.41 -4.61
C ALA A 138 7.06 18.95 -5.79
N PRO A 139 5.74 19.24 -5.74
CA PRO A 139 4.79 18.84 -6.79
C PRO A 139 5.14 19.28 -8.21
N GLY A 140 5.94 20.34 -8.38
CA GLY A 140 6.38 20.87 -9.66
C GLY A 140 7.70 20.30 -10.20
N ASP A 141 8.46 19.57 -9.38
CA ASP A 141 9.81 19.12 -9.74
C ASP A 141 9.82 17.89 -10.66
N LEU A 142 8.73 17.11 -10.68
CA LEU A 142 8.62 15.92 -11.50
C LEU A 142 7.58 16.08 -12.62
N SER A 143 8.04 15.90 -13.86
CA SER A 143 7.17 15.85 -15.04
C SER A 143 6.77 14.40 -15.35
N VAL A 144 5.84 13.87 -14.56
CA VAL A 144 5.32 12.51 -14.70
C VAL A 144 3.81 12.55 -14.86
N GLU A 145 3.30 11.75 -15.82
CA GLU A 145 1.86 11.67 -16.08
C GLU A 145 1.10 11.19 -14.84
N ARG A 146 0.13 11.98 -14.40
CA ARG A 146 -0.72 11.67 -13.26
C ARG A 146 -1.99 10.96 -13.72
N ARG A 147 -2.38 9.94 -12.98
CA ARG A 147 -3.65 9.22 -13.14
C ARG A 147 -4.79 9.98 -12.47
N CYS A 148 -4.52 10.61 -11.33
CA CYS A 148 -5.50 11.37 -10.58
C CYS A 148 -5.85 12.68 -11.31
N THR A 149 -7.14 13.00 -11.39
CA THR A 149 -7.64 14.26 -11.95
C THR A 149 -7.33 15.44 -11.01
N PRO A 150 -7.44 16.71 -11.47
CA PRO A 150 -7.33 17.85 -10.57
C PRO A 150 -8.31 17.80 -9.39
N ASP A 151 -9.54 17.33 -9.62
CA ASP A 151 -10.58 17.22 -8.57
C ASP A 151 -10.25 16.13 -7.51
N ASP A 152 -9.40 15.19 -7.83
CA ASP A 152 -8.90 14.19 -6.87
C ASP A 152 -7.79 14.74 -5.97
N ARG A 153 -7.32 15.95 -6.19
CA ARG A 153 -6.21 16.57 -5.45
C ARG A 153 -6.73 17.70 -4.57
N SER A 154 -6.02 17.98 -3.50
CA SER A 154 -6.15 19.23 -2.74
C SER A 154 -5.22 20.29 -3.33
N ASP A 155 -5.43 21.54 -2.98
CA ASP A 155 -4.46 22.59 -3.25
C ASP A 155 -3.14 22.30 -2.51
N ASP A 156 -2.04 22.88 -3.02
CA ASP A 156 -0.75 22.75 -2.36
C ASP A 156 -0.84 23.29 -0.92
N HIS A 157 -0.29 22.54 0.02
CA HIS A 157 -0.26 22.85 1.45
C HIS A 157 -1.59 22.69 2.20
N ASP A 158 -2.69 22.39 1.52
CA ASP A 158 -3.97 22.09 2.14
C ASP A 158 -3.97 20.64 2.69
N CYS A 159 -3.33 20.45 3.84
CA CYS A 159 -3.26 19.14 4.50
C CYS A 159 -4.64 18.61 4.92
N ALA A 160 -5.57 19.50 5.26
CA ALA A 160 -6.94 19.10 5.61
C ALA A 160 -7.69 18.59 4.36
N GLY A 161 -7.62 19.30 3.26
CA GLY A 161 -8.18 18.85 1.98
C GLY A 161 -7.51 17.61 1.45
N PHE A 162 -6.18 17.46 1.62
CA PHE A 162 -5.46 16.22 1.28
C PHE A 162 -6.02 15.02 2.03
N LEU A 163 -6.18 15.13 3.36
CA LEU A 163 -6.73 14.05 4.17
C LEU A 163 -8.20 13.77 3.84
N GLU A 164 -9.02 14.81 3.57
CA GLU A 164 -10.42 14.60 3.15
C GLU A 164 -10.50 13.80 1.84
N ARG A 165 -9.59 14.01 0.86
CA ARG A 165 -9.56 13.21 -0.37
C ARG A 165 -9.24 11.73 -0.09
N LEU A 166 -8.42 11.44 0.92
CA LEU A 166 -8.13 10.07 1.35
C LEU A 166 -9.32 9.45 2.09
N VAL A 167 -10.00 10.21 2.94
CA VAL A 167 -11.23 9.77 3.62
C VAL A 167 -12.32 9.46 2.60
N LEU A 168 -12.54 10.35 1.62
CA LEU A 168 -13.50 10.13 0.53
C LEU A 168 -13.17 8.88 -0.29
N PHE A 169 -11.90 8.65 -0.59
CA PHE A 169 -11.50 7.42 -1.29
C PHE A 169 -11.85 6.16 -0.48
N ALA A 170 -11.53 6.13 0.81
CA ALA A 170 -11.86 5.01 1.69
C ALA A 170 -13.40 4.80 1.79
N GLU A 171 -14.16 5.89 1.90
CA GLU A 171 -15.61 5.86 1.97
C GLU A 171 -16.24 5.35 0.66
N GLU A 172 -15.92 5.99 -0.48
CA GLU A 172 -16.59 5.73 -1.76
C GLU A 172 -16.06 4.46 -2.44
N ARG A 173 -14.72 4.30 -2.49
CA ARG A 173 -14.08 3.24 -3.29
C ARG A 173 -13.88 1.94 -2.52
N VAL A 174 -13.84 1.97 -1.17
CA VAL A 174 -13.70 0.77 -0.37
C VAL A 174 -15.01 0.42 0.32
N TYR A 175 -15.54 1.30 1.18
CA TYR A 175 -16.74 1.00 1.95
C TYR A 175 -18.01 0.93 1.09
N ARG A 176 -18.41 2.04 0.44
CA ARG A 176 -19.66 2.10 -0.35
C ARG A 176 -19.65 1.16 -1.54
N TYR A 177 -18.52 1.03 -2.23
CA TYR A 177 -18.37 0.07 -3.32
C TYR A 177 -18.64 -1.37 -2.89
N ASN A 178 -18.23 -1.74 -1.68
CA ASN A 178 -18.44 -3.09 -1.14
C ASN A 178 -19.75 -3.26 -0.36
N ARG A 179 -20.46 -2.17 -0.02
CA ARG A 179 -21.71 -2.22 0.74
C ARG A 179 -22.79 -3.12 0.14
N PRO A 180 -23.07 -3.14 -1.17
CA PRO A 180 -24.04 -4.07 -1.75
C PRO A 180 -23.72 -5.54 -1.47
N ARG A 181 -22.44 -5.85 -1.31
CA ARG A 181 -21.91 -7.20 -1.16
C ARG A 181 -21.63 -7.58 0.30
N LEU A 182 -21.20 -6.62 1.11
CA LEU A 182 -20.74 -6.84 2.48
C LEU A 182 -21.52 -6.03 3.52
N GLY A 183 -22.66 -5.42 3.15
CA GLY A 183 -23.41 -4.51 4.03
C GLY A 183 -23.81 -5.16 5.35
N THR A 184 -24.37 -6.38 5.31
CA THR A 184 -24.74 -7.14 6.52
C THR A 184 -23.52 -7.37 7.42
N LEU A 185 -22.37 -7.73 6.84
CA LEU A 185 -21.13 -7.91 7.60
C LEU A 185 -20.69 -6.58 8.24
N PHE A 186 -20.68 -5.49 7.48
CA PHE A 186 -20.33 -4.18 8.01
C PHE A 186 -21.24 -3.79 9.19
N ASP A 187 -22.57 -3.98 9.05
CA ASP A 187 -23.54 -3.67 10.10
C ASP A 187 -23.32 -4.54 11.36
N GLU A 188 -23.05 -5.83 11.21
CA GLU A 188 -22.73 -6.75 12.31
C GLU A 188 -21.41 -6.39 13.02
N LEU A 189 -20.48 -5.76 12.31
CA LEU A 189 -19.23 -5.25 12.87
C LEU A 189 -19.35 -3.84 13.46
N GLY A 190 -20.53 -3.21 13.39
CA GLY A 190 -20.77 -1.86 13.87
C GLY A 190 -20.28 -0.76 12.91
N LEU A 191 -20.01 -1.09 11.64
CA LEU A 191 -19.49 -0.19 10.62
C LEU A 191 -20.64 0.40 9.80
N GLY A 192 -21.38 1.35 10.39
CA GLY A 192 -22.46 2.08 9.71
C GLY A 192 -21.98 3.36 9.02
N ASP A 193 -22.89 4.03 8.30
CA ASP A 193 -22.61 5.26 7.56
C ASP A 193 -22.10 6.42 8.45
N GLY A 194 -22.44 6.42 9.74
CA GLY A 194 -21.95 7.40 10.72
C GLY A 194 -20.45 7.34 11.02
N CYS A 195 -19.78 6.22 10.72
CA CYS A 195 -18.35 6.04 11.01
C CYS A 195 -17.46 7.07 10.29
N PHE A 196 -17.78 7.42 9.03
CA PHE A 196 -17.02 8.42 8.28
C PHE A 196 -17.26 9.85 8.77
N GLY A 197 -18.47 10.17 9.26
CA GLY A 197 -18.74 11.43 9.94
C GLY A 197 -17.91 11.58 11.21
N ALA A 198 -17.88 10.53 12.05
CA ALA A 198 -17.07 10.49 13.26
C ALA A 198 -15.57 10.60 12.96
N LEU A 199 -15.11 9.92 11.91
CA LEU A 199 -13.71 10.00 11.46
C LEU A 199 -13.34 11.43 11.05
N ARG A 200 -14.16 12.10 10.21
CA ARG A 200 -13.93 13.51 9.79
C ARG A 200 -13.82 14.45 10.98
N GLU A 201 -14.73 14.34 11.95
CA GLU A 201 -14.64 15.14 13.18
C GLU A 201 -13.35 14.87 13.94
N ARG A 202 -12.91 13.60 14.00
CA ARG A 202 -11.71 13.19 14.74
C ARG A 202 -10.42 13.69 14.11
N VAL A 203 -10.34 13.74 12.78
CA VAL A 203 -9.13 14.10 12.05
C VAL A 203 -9.11 15.55 11.54
N ALA A 204 -10.11 16.34 11.88
CA ALA A 204 -10.23 17.73 11.44
C ALA A 204 -9.08 18.60 11.95
N GLY A 205 -8.82 19.69 11.21
CA GLY A 205 -7.92 20.76 11.65
C GLY A 205 -6.44 20.39 11.61
N LEU A 206 -6.01 19.71 10.54
CA LEU A 206 -4.57 19.56 10.25
C LEU A 206 -3.97 20.91 9.88
N ARG A 207 -2.77 21.19 10.39
CA ARG A 207 -2.02 22.41 10.07
C ARG A 207 -1.43 22.30 8.66
N PRO A 208 -1.35 23.42 7.90
CA PRO A 208 -0.70 23.45 6.61
C PRO A 208 0.78 23.07 6.70
N ARG A 209 1.27 22.24 5.76
CA ARG A 209 2.67 21.87 5.58
C ARG A 209 3.05 21.92 4.11
N ARG A 210 4.34 22.07 3.85
CA ARG A 210 4.87 21.95 2.50
C ARG A 210 4.60 20.55 1.96
N PHE A 211 3.91 20.47 0.81
CA PHE A 211 3.73 19.19 0.12
C PHE A 211 5.02 18.75 -0.54
N CYS A 212 5.28 17.47 -0.47
CA CYS A 212 6.41 16.83 -1.12
C CYS A 212 5.98 15.48 -1.72
N LEU A 213 6.92 14.80 -2.37
CA LEU A 213 6.70 13.43 -2.81
C LEU A 213 6.61 12.52 -1.59
N LEU A 214 5.62 11.63 -1.60
CA LEU A 214 5.39 10.59 -0.60
C LEU A 214 5.53 9.23 -1.29
N HIS A 215 6.06 8.25 -0.59
CA HIS A 215 5.97 6.86 -1.01
C HIS A 215 4.58 6.27 -0.73
N ALA A 216 3.99 6.69 0.38
CA ALA A 216 2.66 6.34 0.89
C ALA A 216 2.45 4.86 1.28
N ASP A 217 3.49 4.02 1.22
CA ASP A 217 3.43 2.59 1.61
C ASP A 217 4.75 2.07 2.20
N LEU A 218 5.39 2.85 3.07
CA LEU A 218 6.68 2.52 3.69
C LEU A 218 6.51 1.47 4.80
N HIS A 219 6.57 0.20 4.44
CA HIS A 219 6.50 -0.92 5.38
C HIS A 219 7.62 -1.96 5.16
N ARG A 220 7.72 -2.93 6.08
CA ARG A 220 8.86 -3.88 6.14
C ARG A 220 9.06 -4.68 4.84
N GLU A 221 8.00 -4.98 4.11
CA GLU A 221 8.08 -5.76 2.86
C GLU A 221 8.48 -4.90 1.66
N ASN A 222 8.34 -3.55 1.77
CA ASN A 222 8.77 -2.60 0.75
C ASN A 222 10.20 -2.09 0.95
N PHE A 223 10.91 -2.66 1.92
CA PHE A 223 12.32 -2.45 2.14
C PHE A 223 13.10 -3.75 1.94
N VAL A 224 14.12 -3.70 1.10
CA VAL A 224 15.04 -4.83 0.88
C VAL A 224 16.42 -4.44 1.35
N VAL A 225 17.05 -5.27 2.18
CA VAL A 225 18.44 -5.11 2.62
C VAL A 225 19.30 -6.03 1.78
N ASP A 226 20.23 -5.47 1.01
CA ASP A 226 21.18 -6.22 0.19
C ASP A 226 22.34 -6.81 1.00
N ALA A 227 23.20 -7.57 0.36
CA ALA A 227 24.36 -8.21 0.99
C ALA A 227 25.37 -7.19 1.57
N GLY A 228 25.36 -5.95 1.08
CA GLY A 228 26.19 -4.85 1.58
C GLY A 228 25.55 -4.09 2.76
N GLY A 229 24.35 -4.44 3.19
CA GLY A 229 23.61 -3.75 4.24
C GLY A 229 22.93 -2.46 3.77
N ARG A 230 22.80 -2.24 2.46
CA ARG A 230 22.11 -1.10 1.88
C ARG A 230 20.60 -1.34 1.88
N LEU A 231 19.84 -0.33 2.34
CA LEU A 231 18.39 -0.36 2.36
C LEU A 231 17.82 0.17 1.04
N TRP A 232 17.16 -0.70 0.29
CA TRP A 232 16.46 -0.37 -0.94
C TRP A 232 14.97 -0.21 -0.68
N THR A 233 14.38 0.84 -1.27
CA THR A 233 12.93 1.10 -1.19
C THR A 233 12.29 0.70 -2.50
N ILE A 234 11.35 -0.24 -2.45
CA ILE A 234 10.66 -0.82 -3.61
C ILE A 234 9.15 -0.54 -3.54
N ASP A 235 8.43 -0.80 -4.64
CA ASP A 235 6.97 -0.70 -4.75
C ASP A 235 6.43 0.73 -4.59
N TRP A 236 6.73 1.58 -5.56
CA TRP A 236 6.36 2.98 -5.62
C TRP A 236 4.98 3.25 -6.23
N GLU A 237 4.15 2.21 -6.41
CA GLU A 237 2.87 2.33 -7.10
C GLU A 237 1.84 3.22 -6.39
N LEU A 238 1.97 3.40 -5.06
CA LEU A 238 1.13 4.28 -4.27
C LEU A 238 1.71 5.68 -4.07
N ALA A 239 2.86 5.98 -4.64
CA ALA A 239 3.49 7.29 -4.51
C ALA A 239 2.55 8.41 -4.93
N MET A 240 2.60 9.53 -4.20
CA MET A 240 1.75 10.69 -4.42
C MET A 240 2.44 11.96 -3.90
N PHE A 241 1.90 13.12 -4.24
CA PHE A 241 2.26 14.36 -3.55
C PHE A 241 1.28 14.68 -2.43
N GLY A 242 1.79 15.11 -1.28
CA GLY A 242 0.95 15.42 -0.12
C GLY A 242 1.74 15.85 1.11
N ASP A 243 1.08 15.79 2.26
CA ASP A 243 1.65 16.11 3.57
C ASP A 243 2.71 15.07 3.98
N PRO A 244 3.99 15.45 4.17
CA PRO A 244 5.06 14.53 4.57
C PRO A 244 4.78 13.80 5.90
N LEU A 245 3.96 14.39 6.78
CA LEU A 245 3.54 13.75 8.02
C LEU A 245 2.65 12.52 7.79
N TYR A 246 1.92 12.48 6.65
CA TYR A 246 1.16 11.29 6.26
C TYR A 246 2.06 10.10 5.94
N ASP A 247 3.21 10.34 5.31
CA ASP A 247 4.18 9.26 5.02
C ASP A 247 4.77 8.69 6.32
N LEU A 248 5.11 9.56 7.27
CA LEU A 248 5.50 9.14 8.62
C LEU A 248 4.38 8.34 9.32
N ALA A 249 3.14 8.84 9.30
CA ALA A 249 2.00 8.15 9.93
C ALA A 249 1.77 6.76 9.32
N THR A 250 1.84 6.65 7.99
CA THR A 250 1.74 5.38 7.27
C THR A 250 2.87 4.44 7.67
N HIS A 251 4.10 4.93 7.67
CA HIS A 251 5.28 4.19 8.07
C HIS A 251 5.15 3.65 9.51
N LEU A 252 4.85 4.51 10.48
CA LEU A 252 4.70 4.11 11.88
C LEU A 252 3.58 3.10 12.10
N HIS A 253 2.45 3.26 11.38
CA HIS A 253 1.31 2.36 11.46
C HIS A 253 1.66 0.96 10.93
N LEU A 254 2.34 0.88 9.79
CA LEU A 254 2.62 -0.37 9.10
C LEU A 254 3.87 -1.09 9.64
N MET A 255 4.90 -0.36 10.05
CA MET A 255 6.13 -0.94 10.60
C MET A 255 5.93 -1.63 11.94
N ARG A 256 4.95 -1.23 12.71
CA ARG A 256 4.64 -1.80 14.04
C ARG A 256 5.87 -1.91 14.93
N TYR A 257 6.61 -0.82 15.05
CA TYR A 257 7.76 -0.74 15.93
C TYR A 257 7.39 -0.99 17.40
N PRO A 258 8.32 -1.47 18.24
CA PRO A 258 8.18 -1.36 19.70
C PRO A 258 7.88 0.10 20.09
N ARG A 259 7.08 0.32 21.13
CA ARG A 259 6.62 1.66 21.54
C ARG A 259 7.74 2.70 21.72
N TRP A 260 8.90 2.25 22.21
CA TRP A 260 10.03 3.14 22.41
C TRP A 260 10.63 3.60 21.08
N GLN A 261 10.79 2.69 20.10
CA GLN A 261 11.35 3.00 18.79
C GLN A 261 10.35 3.81 17.95
N HIS A 262 9.06 3.51 18.02
CA HIS A 262 8.00 4.33 17.40
C HIS A 262 8.14 5.81 17.81
N ARG A 263 8.29 6.09 19.12
CA ARG A 263 8.49 7.47 19.63
C ARG A 263 9.81 8.07 19.17
N LEU A 264 10.87 7.28 19.14
CA LEU A 264 12.19 7.72 18.69
C LEU A 264 12.16 8.14 17.21
N VAL A 265 11.60 7.28 16.35
CA VAL A 265 11.44 7.55 14.90
C VAL A 265 10.59 8.80 14.68
N ALA A 266 9.45 8.94 15.38
CA ALA A 266 8.59 10.12 15.25
C ALA A 266 9.31 11.42 15.63
N LYS A 267 10.01 11.45 16.75
CA LYS A 267 10.78 12.62 17.20
C LYS A 267 11.92 12.97 16.25
N ARG A 268 12.65 11.96 15.79
CA ARG A 268 13.75 12.17 14.84
C ARG A 268 13.25 12.72 13.52
N TRP A 269 12.09 12.25 13.04
CA TRP A 269 11.47 12.80 11.85
C TRP A 269 11.20 14.30 12.00
N ALA A 270 10.62 14.72 13.12
CA ALA A 270 10.35 16.14 13.36
C ALA A 270 11.64 16.97 13.36
N GLN A 271 12.72 16.48 14.01
CA GLN A 271 14.01 17.15 14.03
C GLN A 271 14.60 17.30 12.62
N VAL A 272 14.60 16.22 11.83
CA VAL A 272 15.10 16.24 10.45
C VAL A 272 14.32 17.22 9.58
N MET A 273 12.98 17.25 9.70
CA MET A 273 12.15 18.19 8.93
C MET A 273 12.34 19.64 9.39
N GLU A 274 12.50 19.88 10.69
CA GLU A 274 12.78 21.22 11.23
C GLU A 274 14.13 21.76 10.70
N GLU A 275 15.19 20.96 10.75
CA GLU A 275 16.49 21.30 10.20
C GLU A 275 16.42 21.56 8.67
N ARG A 276 15.64 20.73 7.95
CA ARG A 276 15.47 20.83 6.50
C ARG A 276 14.74 22.09 6.06
N TRP A 277 13.78 22.54 6.85
CA TRP A 277 12.97 23.72 6.55
C TRP A 277 13.48 25.01 7.20
N ALA A 278 14.54 24.94 8.02
CA ALA A 278 15.15 26.11 8.63
C ALA A 278 15.57 27.15 7.59
N GLY A 279 15.28 28.42 7.83
CA GLY A 279 15.57 29.53 6.93
C GLY A 279 14.75 29.55 5.64
N SER A 280 13.78 28.64 5.46
CA SER A 280 12.84 28.66 4.35
C SER A 280 11.51 29.32 4.77
N ILE A 281 10.61 29.53 3.81
CA ILE A 281 9.24 29.99 4.09
C ILE A 281 8.41 28.96 4.90
N TRP A 282 8.95 27.75 5.09
CA TRP A 282 8.37 26.64 5.85
C TRP A 282 9.02 26.43 7.22
N GLU A 283 9.86 27.37 7.66
CA GLU A 283 10.36 27.39 9.02
C GLU A 283 9.19 27.35 10.02
N GLY A 284 9.27 26.44 11.00
CA GLY A 284 8.16 26.16 11.92
C GLY A 284 7.07 25.23 11.35
N GLY A 285 7.21 24.68 10.13
CA GLY A 285 6.25 23.75 9.52
C GLY A 285 6.07 22.43 10.27
N THR A 286 6.90 22.17 11.28
CA THR A 286 6.73 21.05 12.24
C THR A 286 5.88 21.43 13.46
N GLU A 287 5.47 22.68 13.62
CA GLU A 287 4.68 23.07 14.80
C GLU A 287 3.39 22.22 14.93
N GLY A 288 3.14 21.68 16.12
CA GLY A 288 1.97 20.85 16.41
C GLY A 288 1.94 19.49 15.70
N TRP A 289 3.08 19.02 15.19
CA TRP A 289 3.18 17.74 14.47
C TRP A 289 2.71 16.54 15.31
N GLU A 290 2.90 16.53 16.63
CA GLU A 290 2.49 15.40 17.47
C GLU A 290 0.96 15.22 17.48
N GLU A 291 0.21 16.32 17.57
CA GLU A 291 -1.25 16.30 17.53
C GLU A 291 -1.75 15.86 16.15
N ASP A 292 -1.17 16.41 15.09
CA ASP A 292 -1.55 16.09 13.72
C ASP A 292 -1.15 14.66 13.32
N LEU A 293 -0.01 14.15 13.84
CA LEU A 293 0.38 12.74 13.67
C LEU A 293 -0.66 11.79 14.26
N GLU A 294 -1.19 12.07 15.45
CA GLU A 294 -2.24 11.25 16.05
C GLU A 294 -3.53 11.25 15.21
N LYS A 295 -3.89 12.38 14.58
CA LYS A 295 -5.03 12.45 13.64
C LYS A 295 -4.80 11.56 12.42
N LEU A 296 -3.59 11.62 11.82
CA LEU A 296 -3.22 10.80 10.67
C LEU A 296 -3.12 9.30 11.03
N LEU A 297 -2.62 8.96 12.21
CA LEU A 297 -2.63 7.60 12.74
C LEU A 297 -4.06 7.09 12.97
N ASP A 298 -4.97 7.94 13.46
CA ASP A 298 -6.38 7.60 13.62
C ASP A 298 -7.06 7.35 12.25
N PHE A 299 -6.71 8.14 11.23
CA PHE A 299 -7.12 7.85 9.85
C PHE A 299 -6.61 6.49 9.38
N LYS A 300 -5.32 6.17 9.57
CA LYS A 300 -4.75 4.87 9.15
C LYS A 300 -5.39 3.69 9.89
N ARG A 301 -5.68 3.83 11.17
CA ARG A 301 -6.43 2.84 11.95
C ARG A 301 -7.82 2.59 11.37
N ALA A 302 -8.54 3.67 11.06
CA ALA A 302 -9.88 3.59 10.46
C ALA A 302 -9.84 2.99 9.04
N GLN A 303 -8.93 3.43 8.19
CA GLN A 303 -8.72 2.89 6.83
C GLN A 303 -8.48 1.37 6.86
N SER A 304 -7.62 0.91 7.78
CA SER A 304 -7.28 -0.51 7.94
C SER A 304 -8.50 -1.38 8.23
N VAL A 305 -9.50 -0.88 8.96
CA VAL A 305 -10.73 -1.65 9.24
C VAL A 305 -11.43 -2.05 7.94
N PHE A 306 -11.72 -1.06 7.09
CA PHE A 306 -12.47 -1.31 5.85
C PHE A 306 -11.65 -2.19 4.88
N THR A 307 -10.36 -1.95 4.78
CA THR A 307 -9.45 -2.74 3.96
C THR A 307 -9.35 -4.19 4.44
N ASP A 308 -9.13 -4.40 5.74
CA ASP A 308 -8.90 -5.73 6.28
C ASP A 308 -10.16 -6.58 6.32
N VAL A 309 -11.35 -6.00 6.54
CA VAL A 309 -12.63 -6.72 6.44
C VAL A 309 -12.86 -7.22 5.01
N VAL A 310 -12.62 -6.38 4.00
CA VAL A 310 -12.76 -6.77 2.60
C VAL A 310 -11.73 -7.85 2.23
N ARG A 311 -10.45 -7.65 2.58
CA ARG A 311 -9.37 -8.62 2.31
C ARG A 311 -9.63 -9.97 2.99
N ALA A 312 -10.04 -9.98 4.26
CA ALA A 312 -10.38 -11.22 4.97
C ALA A 312 -11.51 -11.99 4.26
N THR A 313 -12.56 -11.28 3.83
CA THR A 313 -13.67 -11.88 3.11
C THR A 313 -13.23 -12.45 1.74
N GLU A 314 -12.41 -11.72 0.99
CA GLU A 314 -11.89 -12.18 -0.30
C GLU A 314 -10.96 -13.39 -0.14
N PHE A 315 -10.07 -13.35 0.83
CA PHE A 315 -9.15 -14.44 1.13
C PHE A 315 -9.91 -15.73 1.48
N LEU A 316 -10.88 -15.64 2.39
CA LEU A 316 -11.73 -16.77 2.78
C LEU A 316 -12.61 -17.29 1.64
N THR A 317 -12.99 -16.43 0.68
CA THR A 317 -13.79 -16.84 -0.49
C THR A 317 -12.96 -17.57 -1.53
N ARG A 318 -11.68 -17.22 -1.71
CA ARG A 318 -10.77 -17.80 -2.73
C ARG A 318 -9.99 -19.02 -2.23
N GLY A 319 -9.89 -19.19 -0.92
CA GLY A 319 -9.09 -20.25 -0.30
C GLY A 319 -9.65 -21.65 -0.48
N PRO A 320 -8.84 -22.71 -0.34
CA PRO A 320 -9.28 -24.10 -0.43
C PRO A 320 -10.01 -24.51 0.83
N GLY A 321 -11.33 -24.27 0.87
CA GLY A 321 -12.18 -24.80 1.93
C GLY A 321 -12.12 -24.09 3.29
N HIS A 322 -13.07 -24.42 4.14
CA HIS A 322 -13.23 -23.83 5.47
C HIS A 322 -12.26 -24.50 6.46
N ASP A 323 -11.05 -23.98 6.54
CA ASP A 323 -10.13 -24.31 7.64
C ASP A 323 -10.46 -23.40 8.83
N ASP A 324 -10.95 -24.01 9.93
CA ASP A 324 -11.31 -23.30 11.16
C ASP A 324 -10.13 -22.48 11.73
N GLY A 325 -8.90 -22.94 11.51
CA GLY A 325 -7.69 -22.22 11.91
C GLY A 325 -7.49 -20.93 11.12
N ILE A 326 -7.75 -20.96 9.83
CA ILE A 326 -7.67 -19.78 8.94
C ILE A 326 -8.75 -18.78 9.31
N LEU A 327 -10.00 -19.23 9.45
CA LEU A 327 -11.14 -18.37 9.85
C LEU A 327 -10.87 -17.68 11.19
N THR A 328 -10.37 -18.43 12.18
CA THR A 328 -10.04 -17.90 13.51
C THR A 328 -8.93 -16.85 13.41
N ARG A 329 -7.93 -17.05 12.59
CA ARG A 329 -6.82 -16.10 12.38
C ARG A 329 -7.34 -14.80 11.76
N GLU A 330 -8.14 -14.89 10.69
CA GLU A 330 -8.70 -13.70 10.04
C GLU A 330 -9.68 -12.95 10.97
N ALA A 331 -10.46 -13.65 11.76
CA ALA A 331 -11.35 -13.04 12.75
C ALA A 331 -10.57 -12.29 13.85
N ARG A 332 -9.46 -12.83 14.32
CA ARG A 332 -8.56 -12.14 15.29
C ARG A 332 -7.91 -10.92 14.67
N ARG A 333 -7.52 -10.99 13.39
CA ARG A 333 -6.98 -9.86 12.64
C ARG A 333 -8.01 -8.73 12.54
N VAL A 334 -9.24 -9.04 12.12
CA VAL A 334 -10.34 -8.07 12.05
C VAL A 334 -10.66 -7.49 13.43
N HIS A 335 -10.71 -8.31 14.47
CA HIS A 335 -10.88 -7.84 15.85
C HIS A 335 -9.81 -6.82 16.26
N SER A 336 -8.55 -7.09 15.93
CA SER A 336 -7.43 -6.21 16.27
C SER A 336 -7.55 -4.83 15.60
N VAL A 337 -7.93 -4.78 14.32
CA VAL A 337 -8.07 -3.49 13.61
C VAL A 337 -9.33 -2.74 14.07
N LEU A 338 -10.43 -3.43 14.39
CA LEU A 338 -11.62 -2.82 15.00
C LEU A 338 -11.29 -2.20 16.36
N THR A 339 -10.54 -2.91 17.20
CA THR A 339 -10.11 -2.42 18.51
C THR A 339 -9.23 -1.16 18.37
N ALA A 340 -8.31 -1.16 17.42
CA ALA A 340 -7.45 0.00 17.16
C ALA A 340 -8.23 1.21 16.64
N ALA A 341 -9.32 0.98 15.93
CA ALA A 341 -10.15 2.02 15.32
C ALA A 341 -11.44 2.35 16.13
N GLU A 342 -11.65 1.74 17.30
CA GLU A 342 -12.85 1.94 18.13
C GLU A 342 -13.10 3.43 18.38
N ARG A 343 -12.06 4.16 18.78
CA ARG A 343 -12.15 5.60 19.08
C ARG A 343 -12.38 6.46 17.84
N PRO A 344 -11.57 6.38 16.76
CA PRO A 344 -11.76 7.25 15.59
C PRO A 344 -13.05 6.98 14.81
N LEU A 345 -13.57 5.76 14.83
CA LEU A 345 -14.85 5.42 14.19
C LEU A 345 -16.05 5.51 15.15
N ARG A 346 -15.84 5.83 16.42
CA ARG A 346 -16.88 5.82 17.48
C ARG A 346 -17.70 4.54 17.47
N LEU A 347 -17.03 3.39 17.41
CA LEU A 347 -17.73 2.11 17.43
C LEU A 347 -18.45 1.93 18.76
N PRO A 348 -19.73 1.52 18.77
CA PRO A 348 -20.48 1.34 20.01
C PRO A 348 -19.93 0.19 20.86
N CYS A 349 -19.39 -0.84 20.23
CA CYS A 349 -18.64 -1.93 20.83
C CYS A 349 -17.84 -2.66 19.76
N VAL A 350 -16.74 -3.32 20.14
CA VAL A 350 -16.01 -4.22 19.26
C VAL A 350 -16.48 -5.64 19.48
N PRO A 351 -17.01 -6.35 18.44
CA PRO A 351 -17.45 -7.74 18.58
C PRO A 351 -16.26 -8.65 18.94
N SER A 352 -16.54 -9.73 19.71
CA SER A 352 -15.49 -10.72 20.03
C SER A 352 -15.00 -11.46 18.76
N PRO A 353 -13.78 -12.04 18.77
CA PRO A 353 -13.28 -12.80 17.63
C PRO A 353 -14.21 -13.93 17.18
N GLU A 354 -14.94 -14.58 18.10
CA GLU A 354 -15.89 -15.66 17.79
C GLU A 354 -17.11 -15.10 17.05
N ARG A 355 -17.63 -13.94 17.43
CA ARG A 355 -18.72 -13.26 16.72
C ARG A 355 -18.30 -12.82 15.34
N ILE A 356 -17.09 -12.30 15.20
CA ILE A 356 -16.50 -11.91 13.91
C ILE A 356 -16.34 -13.14 13.02
N ALA A 357 -15.80 -14.26 13.54
CA ALA A 357 -15.66 -15.51 12.80
C ALA A 357 -17.00 -15.99 12.25
N ALA A 358 -18.04 -16.01 13.10
CA ALA A 358 -19.38 -16.41 12.68
C ALA A 358 -19.98 -15.48 11.60
N ALA A 359 -19.72 -14.17 11.66
CA ALA A 359 -20.16 -13.20 10.67
C ALA A 359 -19.44 -13.39 9.33
N LEU A 360 -18.11 -13.56 9.35
CA LEU A 360 -17.30 -13.86 8.17
C LEU A 360 -17.74 -15.16 7.50
N GLU A 361 -17.94 -16.22 8.28
CA GLU A 361 -18.38 -17.53 7.76
C GLU A 361 -19.73 -17.44 7.06
N ARG A 362 -20.74 -16.78 7.67
CA ARG A 362 -22.05 -16.56 7.04
C ARG A 362 -21.92 -15.82 5.71
N THR A 363 -21.09 -14.79 5.68
CA THR A 363 -20.87 -13.97 4.48
C THR A 363 -20.25 -14.79 3.35
N VAL A 364 -19.25 -15.61 3.65
CA VAL A 364 -18.55 -16.46 2.66
C VAL A 364 -19.47 -17.55 2.15
N ARG A 365 -20.20 -18.26 3.04
CA ARG A 365 -21.17 -19.32 2.64
C ARG A 365 -22.31 -18.77 1.79
N GLY A 366 -22.85 -17.60 2.12
CA GLY A 366 -23.90 -16.95 1.33
C GLY A 366 -23.44 -16.62 -0.10
N ARG A 367 -22.14 -16.30 -0.29
CA ARG A 367 -21.54 -16.02 -1.59
C ARG A 367 -21.32 -17.28 -2.44
N SER A 368 -20.83 -18.36 -1.84
CA SER A 368 -20.67 -19.64 -2.53
C SER A 368 -21.99 -20.14 -3.08
N ALA A 369 -23.08 -20.03 -2.32
CA ALA A 369 -24.42 -20.43 -2.75
C ALA A 369 -24.99 -19.59 -3.92
N VAL A 370 -24.54 -18.33 -4.09
CA VAL A 370 -24.95 -17.48 -5.22
C VAL A 370 -24.16 -17.82 -6.48
N LEU A 371 -22.90 -18.20 -6.35
CA LEU A 371 -22.05 -18.61 -7.49
C LEU A 371 -22.42 -20.01 -8.02
N GLU A 372 -23.00 -20.88 -7.18
CA GLU A 372 -23.43 -22.24 -7.55
C GLU A 372 -24.85 -22.30 -8.11
N ARG A 373 -25.61 -21.20 -8.17
CA ARG A 373 -26.92 -21.20 -8.82
C ARG A 373 -26.74 -21.35 -10.33
N PRO A 374 -27.19 -22.46 -10.94
CA PRO A 374 -27.17 -22.60 -12.40
C PRO A 374 -28.01 -21.47 -13.02
N ALA A 375 -27.50 -20.89 -14.08
CA ALA A 375 -28.26 -19.93 -14.88
C ALA A 375 -29.65 -20.55 -15.19
N VAL A 376 -30.71 -19.89 -14.75
CA VAL A 376 -32.08 -20.31 -15.08
C VAL A 376 -32.18 -20.30 -16.60
N PRO A 377 -32.51 -21.44 -17.27
CA PRO A 377 -32.70 -21.46 -18.71
C PRO A 377 -33.82 -20.47 -19.03
N GLY A 378 -33.49 -19.46 -19.84
CA GLY A 378 -34.48 -18.51 -20.32
C GLY A 378 -35.64 -19.24 -20.94
N CYS A 379 -36.87 -19.00 -20.47
CA CYS A 379 -38.10 -19.38 -21.14
C CYS A 379 -38.06 -18.76 -22.54
N GLY A 380 -37.87 -19.64 -23.53
CA GLY A 380 -38.13 -19.30 -24.91
C GLY A 380 -39.59 -18.95 -25.08
N GLY A 381 -39.91 -17.69 -25.29
CA GLY A 381 -41.19 -17.23 -25.78
C GLY A 381 -41.17 -17.29 -27.30
N ALA A 382 -41.88 -18.28 -27.86
CA ALA A 382 -42.30 -18.26 -29.25
C ALA A 382 -43.47 -17.27 -29.40
N ALA A 383 -43.33 -16.34 -30.30
CA ALA A 383 -44.34 -15.88 -31.26
C ALA A 383 -43.75 -14.66 -32.04
#